data_d7e38be25def2fbc0d27f23dc68979b3
#
_entry.id   d7e38be25def2fbc0d27f23dc68979b3
#
_cell.length_a   1.000
_cell.length_b   1.000
_cell.length_c   1.000
_cell.angle_alpha   90.00
_cell.angle_beta   90.00
_cell.angle_gamma   90.00
#
_symmetry.space_group_name_H-M   'P 1'
#
loop_
_entity.id
_entity.type
_entity.pdbx_description
1 polymer ?
#
loop_
_entity_poly.entity_id
_entity_poly.type
_entity_poly.pdbx_seq_one_letter_code
_entity_poly.pdbx_strand_id
1 'polypeptide(L)'
;MLVAGSVALDLNCDYAGGITSENSQAVSPALHTSNPASINQSVGGVGHNIALAAHRVSEKGKVRLCSMVGDDIAGSTILSALQTSGLDTSCIRQLGHEYPSTRTAQYVAVNDAQKNLVMAMADMAIFSAHSFPAYWNSAVAAAKPKWLVVDANWAEADIQTWVQAGREHGASVAFEPVSAAKARRLFPAPNPKNHRAPGPASATVFPRSTVDLCTPNQFELLAMYEAAKQHGYLDSSAWFEVLDSFGILRGARERFVAIASADITDAGIPVQAVNLLPYIPTIITKLGANGALLTAVLERDDPRLRDPEHARYVVSRCVNNHPHVGGVYMRLFPAVERVTDVVSVNGIGDTFMGVLVAGLAMGGKIERLVDVAQRAAVLTLRSKESVSEEVRGLKEEVRRVAEESR
;
A
#
# COMPACT_ATOMS: atom_id res chain seq x y z
N MET A 1 5.79 -12.35 -8.10
CA MET A 1 5.39 -11.39 -7.07
C MET A 1 4.86 -12.15 -5.86
N LEU A 2 5.23 -11.76 -4.65
CA LEU A 2 4.68 -12.26 -3.40
C LEU A 2 4.03 -11.09 -2.65
N VAL A 3 2.84 -11.28 -2.11
CA VAL A 3 2.17 -10.30 -1.26
C VAL A 3 2.09 -10.89 0.15
N ALA A 4 2.74 -10.26 1.11
CA ALA A 4 2.66 -10.56 2.53
C ALA A 4 1.68 -9.57 3.17
N GLY A 5 0.46 -9.99 3.43
CA GLY A 5 -0.55 -9.05 3.90
C GLY A 5 -1.83 -9.71 4.40
N SER A 6 -2.73 -8.87 4.83
CA SER A 6 -3.99 -9.28 5.46
C SER A 6 -4.98 -9.86 4.46
N VAL A 7 -5.73 -10.84 4.94
CA VAL A 7 -6.98 -11.31 4.36
C VAL A 7 -8.05 -11.28 5.45
N ALA A 8 -9.27 -10.88 5.13
CA ALA A 8 -10.37 -10.77 6.06
C ALA A 8 -11.70 -11.17 5.42
N LEU A 9 -12.66 -11.58 6.24
CA LEU A 9 -14.05 -11.70 5.82
C LEU A 9 -14.76 -10.38 6.09
N ASP A 10 -15.21 -9.72 5.04
CA ASP A 10 -15.94 -8.44 5.13
C ASP A 10 -17.45 -8.72 5.13
N LEU A 11 -18.15 -8.15 6.13
CA LEU A 11 -19.60 -8.19 6.28
C LEU A 11 -20.14 -6.76 6.13
N ASN A 12 -20.86 -6.52 5.04
CA ASN A 12 -21.54 -5.26 4.78
C ASN A 12 -23.02 -5.39 5.13
N CYS A 13 -23.43 -4.73 6.20
CA CYS A 13 -24.80 -4.75 6.75
C CYS A 13 -25.52 -3.47 6.31
N ASP A 14 -26.35 -3.55 5.29
CA ASP A 14 -27.13 -2.44 4.76
C ASP A 14 -28.50 -2.41 5.46
N TYR A 15 -28.76 -1.41 6.26
CA TYR A 15 -30.05 -1.23 6.91
C TYR A 15 -31.17 -1.08 5.88
N ALA A 16 -32.21 -1.91 6.00
CA ALA A 16 -33.30 -1.95 5.03
C ALA A 16 -34.32 -0.82 5.19
N GLY A 17 -34.16 0.05 6.20
CA GLY A 17 -35.15 1.04 6.60
C GLY A 17 -36.23 0.43 7.49
N GLY A 18 -36.87 1.24 8.27
CA GLY A 18 -37.98 0.86 9.14
C GLY A 18 -39.09 1.91 9.08
N ILE A 19 -40.33 1.50 9.38
CA ILE A 19 -41.46 2.44 9.57
C ILE A 19 -41.40 2.87 11.02
N THR A 20 -41.24 4.18 11.28
CA THR A 20 -41.39 4.74 12.62
C THR A 20 -42.88 4.97 12.92
N SER A 21 -43.24 5.12 14.22
CA SER A 21 -44.59 5.40 14.67
C SER A 21 -45.22 6.68 14.07
N GLU A 22 -44.43 7.51 13.43
CA GLU A 22 -44.84 8.78 12.79
C GLU A 22 -44.95 8.68 11.26
N ASN A 23 -45.00 7.47 10.67
CA ASN A 23 -45.02 7.25 9.21
C ASN A 23 -43.80 7.79 8.45
N SER A 24 -42.72 8.19 9.11
CA SER A 24 -41.46 8.57 8.49
C SER A 24 -40.53 7.34 8.40
N GLN A 25 -39.93 7.16 7.26
CA GLN A 25 -38.98 6.07 7.06
C GLN A 25 -37.71 6.35 7.88
N ALA A 26 -37.38 5.47 8.83
CA ALA A 26 -36.16 5.61 9.59
C ALA A 26 -34.95 5.41 8.67
N VAL A 27 -34.06 6.39 8.63
CA VAL A 27 -32.82 6.34 7.78
C VAL A 27 -31.72 5.52 8.44
N SER A 28 -31.58 5.65 9.78
CA SER A 28 -30.51 4.98 10.54
C SER A 28 -31.03 3.82 11.39
N PRO A 29 -30.22 2.77 11.62
CA PRO A 29 -30.60 1.68 12.51
C PRO A 29 -30.82 2.18 13.96
N ALA A 30 -31.81 1.61 14.64
CA ALA A 30 -32.10 1.92 16.04
C ALA A 30 -31.15 1.16 16.97
N LEU A 31 -30.71 1.82 18.04
CA LEU A 31 -29.92 1.18 19.10
C LEU A 31 -30.76 0.28 19.99
N HIS A 32 -30.14 -0.70 20.63
CA HIS A 32 -30.72 -1.61 21.62
C HIS A 32 -31.85 -2.51 21.09
N THR A 33 -31.94 -2.71 19.78
CA THR A 33 -32.91 -3.62 19.14
C THR A 33 -32.32 -4.26 17.89
N SER A 34 -32.98 -5.31 17.38
CA SER A 34 -32.64 -5.90 16.07
C SER A 34 -33.18 -5.02 14.96
N ASN A 35 -32.38 -4.77 13.96
CA ASN A 35 -32.72 -3.98 12.79
C ASN A 35 -32.77 -4.88 11.56
N PRO A 36 -33.77 -4.74 10.67
CA PRO A 36 -33.78 -5.45 9.40
C PRO A 36 -32.66 -4.93 8.51
N ALA A 37 -31.87 -5.85 7.92
CA ALA A 37 -30.75 -5.50 7.07
C ALA A 37 -30.53 -6.53 5.97
N SER A 38 -29.92 -6.11 4.87
CA SER A 38 -29.27 -6.99 3.90
C SER A 38 -27.81 -7.16 4.29
N ILE A 39 -27.35 -8.39 4.48
CA ILE A 39 -25.98 -8.67 4.88
C ILE A 39 -25.29 -9.37 3.72
N ASN A 40 -24.28 -8.72 3.16
CA ASN A 40 -23.43 -9.25 2.11
C ASN A 40 -22.06 -9.62 2.67
N GLN A 41 -21.54 -10.78 2.26
CA GLN A 41 -20.21 -11.25 2.63
C GLN A 41 -19.28 -11.22 1.42
N SER A 42 -18.06 -10.77 1.62
CA SER A 42 -17.01 -10.78 0.60
C SER A 42 -15.65 -11.03 1.25
N VAL A 43 -14.70 -11.53 0.47
CA VAL A 43 -13.31 -11.59 0.92
C VAL A 43 -12.67 -10.25 0.65
N GLY A 44 -12.10 -9.68 1.71
CA GLY A 44 -11.37 -8.42 1.70
C GLY A 44 -10.01 -8.57 2.37
N GLY A 45 -9.50 -7.46 2.88
CA GLY A 45 -8.16 -7.32 3.43
C GLY A 45 -7.18 -6.79 2.39
N VAL A 46 -6.31 -5.88 2.85
CA VAL A 46 -5.40 -5.12 1.97
C VAL A 46 -4.49 -6.04 1.16
N GLY A 47 -3.85 -7.03 1.82
CA GLY A 47 -3.00 -8.00 1.13
C GLY A 47 -3.75 -8.82 0.09
N HIS A 48 -4.97 -9.26 0.41
CA HIS A 48 -5.82 -9.95 -0.55
C HIS A 48 -6.14 -9.07 -1.76
N ASN A 49 -6.59 -7.85 -1.54
CA ASN A 49 -6.98 -6.94 -2.61
C ASN A 49 -5.80 -6.65 -3.55
N ILE A 50 -4.61 -6.39 -2.99
CA ILE A 50 -3.37 -6.20 -3.77
C ILE A 50 -3.05 -7.44 -4.61
N ALA A 51 -3.10 -8.63 -3.98
CA ALA A 51 -2.81 -9.89 -4.66
C ALA A 51 -3.83 -10.18 -5.78
N LEU A 52 -5.12 -9.93 -5.53
CA LEU A 52 -6.19 -10.14 -6.51
C LEU A 52 -6.06 -9.17 -7.69
N ALA A 53 -5.81 -7.89 -7.44
CA ALA A 53 -5.60 -6.89 -8.49
C ALA A 53 -4.38 -7.25 -9.35
N ALA A 54 -3.27 -7.61 -8.72
CA ALA A 54 -2.07 -8.07 -9.43
C ALA A 54 -2.33 -9.36 -10.23
N HIS A 55 -3.08 -10.32 -9.66
CA HIS A 55 -3.44 -11.57 -10.33
C HIS A 55 -4.28 -11.33 -11.59
N ARG A 56 -5.23 -10.37 -11.55
CA ARG A 56 -6.09 -10.03 -12.69
C ARG A 56 -5.33 -9.52 -13.91
N VAL A 57 -4.19 -8.85 -13.70
CA VAL A 57 -3.35 -8.30 -14.79
C VAL A 57 -2.11 -9.14 -15.09
N SER A 58 -1.89 -10.23 -14.34
CA SER A 58 -0.72 -11.11 -14.51
C SER A 58 -1.09 -12.42 -15.19
N GLU A 59 -0.08 -13.20 -15.56
CA GLU A 59 -0.26 -14.59 -15.94
C GLU A 59 -0.56 -15.45 -14.69
N LYS A 60 -1.31 -16.53 -14.91
CA LYS A 60 -1.67 -17.47 -13.85
C LYS A 60 -0.42 -17.98 -13.12
N GLY A 61 -0.46 -18.03 -11.79
CA GLY A 61 0.61 -18.55 -10.94
C GLY A 61 1.79 -17.59 -10.72
N LYS A 62 1.73 -16.35 -11.23
CA LYS A 62 2.79 -15.34 -11.03
C LYS A 62 2.63 -14.52 -9.75
N VAL A 63 1.47 -14.57 -9.11
CA VAL A 63 1.16 -13.86 -7.86
C VAL A 63 0.80 -14.87 -6.78
N ARG A 64 1.38 -14.72 -5.59
CA ARG A 64 1.07 -15.50 -4.39
C ARG A 64 0.71 -14.57 -3.25
N LEU A 65 -0.27 -14.97 -2.44
CA LEU A 65 -0.63 -14.30 -1.19
C LEU A 65 -0.09 -15.11 0.00
N CYS A 66 0.68 -14.47 0.87
CA CYS A 66 1.09 -15.00 2.13
C CYS A 66 0.34 -14.28 3.25
N SER A 67 -0.44 -15.03 4.03
CA SER A 67 -1.33 -14.50 5.05
C SER A 67 -1.62 -15.54 6.14
N MET A 68 -2.55 -15.24 7.04
CA MET A 68 -3.02 -16.15 8.10
C MET A 68 -4.54 -16.15 8.19
N VAL A 69 -5.10 -17.33 8.47
CA VAL A 69 -6.52 -17.51 8.84
C VAL A 69 -6.62 -18.43 10.07
N GLY A 70 -7.67 -18.30 10.84
CA GLY A 70 -8.00 -19.25 11.92
C GLY A 70 -8.63 -20.52 11.36
N ASP A 71 -8.74 -21.54 12.22
CA ASP A 71 -9.50 -22.77 11.93
C ASP A 71 -10.96 -22.57 12.35
N ASP A 72 -11.65 -21.66 11.64
CA ASP A 72 -13.03 -21.27 11.87
C ASP A 72 -13.82 -21.15 10.56
N ILE A 73 -15.13 -20.86 10.67
CA ILE A 73 -16.01 -20.73 9.50
C ILE A 73 -15.52 -19.63 8.56
N ALA A 74 -15.08 -18.50 9.10
CA ALA A 74 -14.57 -17.39 8.29
C ALA A 74 -13.31 -17.77 7.53
N GLY A 75 -12.37 -18.50 8.18
CA GLY A 75 -11.15 -18.99 7.55
C GLY A 75 -11.45 -19.98 6.41
N SER A 76 -12.34 -20.93 6.65
CA SER A 76 -12.78 -21.88 5.61
C SER A 76 -13.45 -21.19 4.42
N THR A 77 -14.29 -20.17 4.70
CA THR A 77 -14.94 -19.36 3.67
C THR A 77 -13.92 -18.62 2.82
N ILE A 78 -12.94 -17.96 3.46
CA ILE A 78 -11.85 -17.25 2.78
C ILE A 78 -11.06 -18.21 1.89
N LEU A 79 -10.59 -19.35 2.42
CA LEU A 79 -9.79 -20.30 1.64
C LEU A 79 -10.54 -20.80 0.40
N SER A 80 -11.82 -21.13 0.53
CA SER A 80 -12.68 -21.53 -0.59
C SER A 80 -12.81 -20.42 -1.65
N ALA A 81 -13.04 -19.19 -1.23
CA ALA A 81 -13.17 -18.05 -2.13
C ALA A 81 -11.85 -17.72 -2.87
N LEU A 82 -10.72 -17.79 -2.18
CA LEU A 82 -9.39 -17.61 -2.79
C LEU A 82 -9.11 -18.66 -3.86
N GLN A 83 -9.41 -19.92 -3.59
CA GLN A 83 -9.29 -21.02 -4.56
C GLN A 83 -10.18 -20.79 -5.79
N THR A 84 -11.42 -20.36 -5.57
CA THR A 84 -12.37 -20.04 -6.65
C THR A 84 -11.88 -18.87 -7.52
N SER A 85 -11.25 -17.86 -6.92
CA SER A 85 -10.65 -16.73 -7.67
C SER A 85 -9.38 -17.10 -8.43
N GLY A 86 -8.82 -18.31 -8.20
CA GLY A 86 -7.60 -18.80 -8.81
C GLY A 86 -6.31 -18.26 -8.17
N LEU A 87 -6.40 -17.63 -7.00
CA LEU A 87 -5.23 -17.25 -6.21
C LEU A 87 -4.57 -18.48 -5.58
N ASP A 88 -3.24 -18.49 -5.55
CA ASP A 88 -2.45 -19.54 -4.91
C ASP A 88 -2.53 -19.39 -3.38
N THR A 89 -3.16 -20.38 -2.72
CA THR A 89 -3.35 -20.42 -1.26
C THR A 89 -2.24 -21.15 -0.52
N SER A 90 -1.22 -21.65 -1.21
CA SER A 90 -0.14 -22.46 -0.62
C SER A 90 0.68 -21.75 0.46
N CYS A 91 0.67 -20.42 0.46
CA CYS A 91 1.34 -19.59 1.47
C CYS A 91 0.39 -19.02 2.53
N ILE A 92 -0.88 -19.45 2.56
CA ILE A 92 -1.81 -19.09 3.64
C ILE A 92 -1.61 -20.06 4.80
N ARG A 93 -1.26 -19.53 5.97
CA ARG A 93 -1.11 -20.30 7.20
C ARG A 93 -2.45 -20.40 7.91
N GLN A 94 -3.00 -21.61 8.01
CA GLN A 94 -4.16 -21.87 8.84
C GLN A 94 -3.71 -22.20 10.28
N LEU A 95 -4.20 -21.44 11.26
CA LEU A 95 -3.89 -21.59 12.67
C LEU A 95 -4.95 -22.50 13.31
N GLY A 96 -4.61 -23.78 13.49
CA GLY A 96 -5.49 -24.82 14.01
C GLY A 96 -5.43 -24.99 15.54
N HIS A 97 -5.56 -26.23 16.00
CA HIS A 97 -5.68 -26.58 17.40
C HIS A 97 -4.57 -26.09 18.33
N GLU A 98 -3.39 -25.77 17.80
CA GLU A 98 -2.29 -25.17 18.57
C GLU A 98 -2.61 -23.72 19.01
N TYR A 99 -3.60 -23.10 18.39
CA TYR A 99 -4.02 -21.70 18.62
C TYR A 99 -5.53 -21.58 18.81
N PRO A 100 -6.14 -22.26 19.81
CA PRO A 100 -7.59 -22.48 19.90
C PRO A 100 -8.44 -21.21 20.04
N SER A 101 -7.84 -20.11 20.46
CA SER A 101 -8.53 -18.82 20.62
C SER A 101 -8.35 -17.88 19.43
N THR A 102 -7.67 -18.32 18.38
CA THR A 102 -7.40 -17.49 17.21
C THR A 102 -8.63 -17.43 16.31
N ARG A 103 -9.04 -16.21 16.00
CA ARG A 103 -10.11 -15.95 15.03
C ARG A 103 -9.53 -15.41 13.75
N THR A 104 -10.13 -15.82 12.63
CA THR A 104 -9.87 -15.21 11.32
C THR A 104 -10.27 -13.73 11.35
N ALA A 105 -9.49 -12.91 10.68
CA ALA A 105 -9.77 -11.48 10.59
C ALA A 105 -11.13 -11.22 9.93
N GLN A 106 -11.89 -10.30 10.51
CA GLN A 106 -13.20 -9.89 10.03
C GLN A 106 -13.36 -8.37 10.11
N TYR A 107 -14.11 -7.84 9.15
CA TYR A 107 -14.51 -6.43 9.13
C TYR A 107 -16.03 -6.37 8.97
N VAL A 108 -16.69 -5.61 9.83
CA VAL A 108 -18.15 -5.42 9.80
C VAL A 108 -18.41 -3.94 9.57
N ALA A 109 -19.09 -3.61 8.47
CA ALA A 109 -19.61 -2.28 8.19
C ALA A 109 -21.13 -2.28 8.33
N VAL A 110 -21.67 -1.35 9.11
CA VAL A 110 -23.11 -1.10 9.25
C VAL A 110 -23.41 0.21 8.55
N ASN A 111 -24.25 0.14 7.51
CA ASN A 111 -24.66 1.27 6.71
C ASN A 111 -26.13 1.63 7.01
N ASP A 112 -26.47 2.91 6.85
CA ASP A 112 -27.85 3.38 6.91
C ASP A 112 -28.65 2.99 5.64
N ALA A 113 -29.92 3.38 5.57
CA ALA A 113 -30.78 3.11 4.41
C ALA A 113 -30.32 3.84 3.13
N GLN A 114 -29.47 4.84 3.25
CA GLN A 114 -28.87 5.61 2.15
C GLN A 114 -27.46 5.14 1.81
N LYS A 115 -27.00 4.02 2.39
CA LYS A 115 -25.67 3.41 2.22
C LYS A 115 -24.51 4.22 2.80
N ASN A 116 -24.76 5.18 3.69
CA ASN A 116 -23.72 5.86 4.43
C ASN A 116 -23.25 4.99 5.61
N LEU A 117 -21.96 4.96 5.85
CA LEU A 117 -21.40 4.22 6.98
C LEU A 117 -21.83 4.83 8.31
N VAL A 118 -22.51 4.03 9.13
CA VAL A 118 -22.91 4.39 10.49
C VAL A 118 -21.83 4.00 11.49
N MET A 119 -21.32 2.76 11.38
CA MET A 119 -20.20 2.27 12.20
C MET A 119 -19.46 1.15 11.48
N ALA A 120 -18.20 0.97 11.86
CA ALA A 120 -17.43 -0.19 11.45
C ALA A 120 -16.66 -0.79 12.63
N MET A 121 -16.47 -2.10 12.59
CA MET A 121 -15.66 -2.84 13.55
C MET A 121 -14.69 -3.76 12.79
N ALA A 122 -13.44 -3.80 13.22
CA ALA A 122 -12.40 -4.61 12.62
C ALA A 122 -11.72 -5.49 13.66
N ASP A 123 -11.84 -6.80 13.53
CA ASP A 123 -11.04 -7.76 14.29
C ASP A 123 -9.89 -8.23 13.39
N MET A 124 -8.74 -7.59 13.55
CA MET A 124 -7.51 -7.88 12.80
C MET A 124 -6.42 -8.46 13.72
N ALA A 125 -6.79 -8.92 14.92
CA ALA A 125 -5.86 -9.32 15.97
C ALA A 125 -4.93 -10.47 15.55
N ILE A 126 -5.34 -11.36 14.67
CA ILE A 126 -4.55 -12.47 14.17
C ILE A 126 -3.18 -12.00 13.62
N PHE A 127 -3.09 -10.84 12.96
CA PHE A 127 -1.86 -10.29 12.38
C PHE A 127 -0.92 -9.63 13.40
N SER A 128 -1.36 -9.44 14.63
CA SER A 128 -0.54 -8.86 15.70
C SER A 128 -0.33 -9.81 16.88
N ALA A 129 -1.18 -10.82 17.03
CA ALA A 129 -1.09 -11.80 18.12
C ALA A 129 -0.14 -12.97 17.82
N HIS A 130 0.13 -13.25 16.55
CA HIS A 130 0.93 -14.39 16.12
C HIS A 130 2.03 -13.97 15.16
N SER A 131 3.24 -14.48 15.38
CA SER A 131 4.44 -14.21 14.59
C SER A 131 5.16 -15.50 14.24
N PHE A 132 5.55 -15.66 12.97
CA PHE A 132 6.20 -16.88 12.47
C PHE A 132 7.41 -16.53 11.58
N PRO A 133 8.48 -15.91 12.12
CA PRO A 133 9.60 -15.40 11.33
C PRO A 133 10.27 -16.45 10.44
N ALA A 134 10.47 -17.68 10.95
CA ALA A 134 11.06 -18.77 10.19
C ALA A 134 10.18 -19.20 8.99
N TYR A 135 8.86 -19.19 9.18
CA TYR A 135 7.92 -19.50 8.10
C TYR A 135 7.91 -18.39 7.04
N TRP A 136 7.89 -17.12 7.46
CA TRP A 136 7.95 -15.96 6.56
C TRP A 136 9.20 -16.00 5.69
N ASN A 137 10.35 -16.21 6.29
CA ASN A 137 11.62 -16.32 5.58
C ASN A 137 11.63 -17.49 4.59
N SER A 138 11.13 -18.65 5.00
CA SER A 138 11.01 -19.83 4.12
C SER A 138 10.07 -19.58 2.94
N ALA A 139 8.97 -18.85 3.15
CA ALA A 139 8.01 -18.51 2.08
C ALA A 139 8.66 -17.61 1.02
N VAL A 140 9.42 -16.59 1.44
CA VAL A 140 10.17 -15.70 0.52
C VAL A 140 11.25 -16.48 -0.21
N ALA A 141 12.04 -17.31 0.51
CA ALA A 141 13.09 -18.14 -0.07
C ALA A 141 12.56 -19.10 -1.15
N ALA A 142 11.41 -19.73 -0.89
CA ALA A 142 10.77 -20.66 -1.82
C ALA A 142 10.15 -19.92 -3.04
N ALA A 143 9.55 -18.76 -2.81
CA ALA A 143 8.88 -17.99 -3.86
C ALA A 143 9.87 -17.27 -4.78
N LYS A 144 11.05 -16.86 -4.27
CA LYS A 144 12.06 -16.03 -4.97
C LYS A 144 11.42 -14.90 -5.77
N PRO A 145 10.62 -14.04 -5.13
CA PRO A 145 9.86 -13.04 -5.85
C PRO A 145 10.77 -11.94 -6.38
N LYS A 146 10.48 -11.38 -7.56
CA LYS A 146 11.10 -10.12 -8.01
C LYS A 146 10.64 -8.96 -7.14
N TRP A 147 9.36 -8.97 -6.74
CA TRP A 147 8.75 -7.98 -5.86
C TRP A 147 8.05 -8.67 -4.69
N LEU A 148 8.33 -8.18 -3.50
CA LEU A 148 7.61 -8.48 -2.27
C LEU A 148 6.80 -7.24 -1.88
N VAL A 149 5.49 -7.38 -1.70
CA VAL A 149 4.63 -6.34 -1.12
C VAL A 149 4.33 -6.72 0.32
N VAL A 150 4.49 -5.76 1.23
CA VAL A 150 4.18 -5.94 2.66
C VAL A 150 3.15 -4.90 3.07
N ASP A 151 2.02 -5.32 3.65
CA ASP A 151 1.04 -4.38 4.19
C ASP A 151 1.26 -4.10 5.70
N ALA A 152 0.81 -2.95 6.15
CA ALA A 152 0.98 -2.51 7.54
C ALA A 152 -0.01 -3.15 8.53
N ASN A 153 -0.76 -4.19 8.17
CA ASN A 153 -1.59 -4.94 9.12
C ASN A 153 -0.75 -5.82 10.05
N TRP A 154 0.41 -6.28 9.60
CA TRP A 154 1.35 -7.01 10.44
C TRP A 154 1.82 -6.21 11.65
N ALA A 155 2.23 -6.91 12.71
CA ALA A 155 2.97 -6.29 13.80
C ALA A 155 4.30 -5.68 13.30
N GLU A 156 4.82 -4.66 14.00
CA GLU A 156 6.08 -3.98 13.61
C GLU A 156 7.25 -4.96 13.41
N ALA A 157 7.40 -5.94 14.30
CA ALA A 157 8.45 -6.94 14.19
C ALA A 157 8.30 -7.86 12.98
N ASP A 158 7.06 -8.20 12.59
CA ASP A 158 6.81 -9.01 11.40
C ASP A 158 7.02 -8.21 10.12
N ILE A 159 6.66 -6.91 10.09
CA ILE A 159 6.98 -6.02 8.97
C ILE A 159 8.50 -6.03 8.73
N GLN A 160 9.30 -5.86 9.78
CA GLN A 160 10.76 -5.89 9.68
C GLN A 160 11.27 -7.26 9.18
N THR A 161 10.69 -8.35 9.67
CA THR A 161 11.04 -9.71 9.23
C THR A 161 10.76 -9.91 7.74
N TRP A 162 9.59 -9.49 7.25
CA TRP A 162 9.23 -9.57 5.85
C TRP A 162 10.16 -8.76 4.96
N VAL A 163 10.42 -7.50 5.35
CA VAL A 163 11.28 -6.57 4.60
C VAL A 163 12.70 -7.11 4.53
N GLN A 164 13.24 -7.60 5.65
CA GLN A 164 14.57 -8.20 5.71
C GLN A 164 14.64 -9.47 4.85
N ALA A 165 13.67 -10.38 4.97
CA ALA A 165 13.62 -11.59 4.14
C ALA A 165 13.58 -11.26 2.64
N GLY A 166 12.80 -10.23 2.24
CA GLY A 166 12.80 -9.74 0.86
C GLY A 166 14.19 -9.35 0.38
N ARG A 167 14.91 -8.56 1.18
CA ARG A 167 16.28 -8.10 0.85
C ARG A 167 17.28 -9.24 0.79
N GLU A 168 17.26 -10.15 1.76
CA GLU A 168 18.16 -11.31 1.80
C GLU A 168 18.01 -12.22 0.57
N HIS A 169 16.80 -12.28 0.01
CA HIS A 169 16.51 -13.08 -1.19
C HIS A 169 16.47 -12.27 -2.50
N GLY A 170 16.94 -11.02 -2.49
CA GLY A 170 17.11 -10.19 -3.69
C GLY A 170 15.82 -9.64 -4.30
N ALA A 171 14.74 -9.59 -3.53
CA ALA A 171 13.49 -8.98 -3.97
C ALA A 171 13.52 -7.45 -3.78
N SER A 172 12.91 -6.72 -4.71
CA SER A 172 12.47 -5.35 -4.44
C SER A 172 11.28 -5.38 -3.49
N VAL A 173 11.23 -4.45 -2.54
CA VAL A 173 10.20 -4.42 -1.49
C VAL A 173 9.30 -3.19 -1.66
N ALA A 174 7.99 -3.43 -1.74
CA ALA A 174 6.98 -2.39 -1.70
C ALA A 174 6.20 -2.46 -0.37
N PHE A 175 5.88 -1.30 0.21
CA PHE A 175 5.14 -1.19 1.45
C PHE A 175 3.80 -0.48 1.24
N GLU A 176 2.70 -1.11 1.67
CA GLU A 176 1.37 -0.50 1.69
C GLU A 176 0.98 -0.08 3.11
N PRO A 177 0.79 1.23 3.34
CA PRO A 177 0.58 1.79 4.69
C PRO A 177 -0.76 1.45 5.34
N VAL A 178 -1.79 1.10 4.57
CA VAL A 178 -3.15 0.69 5.02
C VAL A 178 -3.97 1.81 5.66
N SER A 179 -3.40 2.55 6.60
CA SER A 179 -4.04 3.68 7.28
C SER A 179 -3.00 4.53 7.99
N ALA A 180 -3.34 5.78 8.31
CA ALA A 180 -2.45 6.69 9.03
C ALA A 180 -1.91 6.10 10.34
N ALA A 181 -2.74 5.38 11.12
CA ALA A 181 -2.31 4.74 12.36
C ALA A 181 -1.30 3.60 12.13
N LYS A 182 -1.51 2.77 11.09
CA LYS A 182 -0.67 1.62 10.79
C LYS A 182 0.59 2.00 9.98
N ALA A 183 0.53 3.04 9.18
CA ALA A 183 1.65 3.59 8.41
C ALA A 183 2.88 3.88 9.29
N ARG A 184 2.65 4.29 10.53
CA ARG A 184 3.70 4.58 11.54
C ARG A 184 4.57 3.36 11.87
N ARG A 185 4.06 2.13 11.66
CA ARG A 185 4.76 0.86 11.97
C ARG A 185 6.04 0.64 11.16
N LEU A 186 6.21 1.34 10.04
CA LEU A 186 7.46 1.28 9.27
C LEU A 186 8.62 1.96 10.00
N PHE A 187 8.32 2.96 10.86
CA PHE A 187 9.28 3.71 11.66
C PHE A 187 9.00 3.51 13.16
N PRO A 188 9.25 2.30 13.72
CA PRO A 188 8.95 2.00 15.11
C PRO A 188 9.76 2.86 16.07
N ALA A 189 9.22 3.09 17.27
CA ALA A 189 9.95 3.78 18.32
C ALA A 189 11.15 2.92 18.78
N PRO A 190 12.30 3.54 19.08
CA PRO A 190 13.43 2.84 19.66
C PRO A 190 13.04 2.15 20.96
N ASN A 191 13.34 0.86 21.09
CA ASN A 191 13.07 0.13 22.33
C ASN A 191 14.32 0.13 23.23
N PRO A 192 14.35 0.92 24.32
CA PRO A 192 15.53 1.02 25.18
C PRO A 192 15.88 -0.28 25.91
N LYS A 193 14.95 -1.23 26.02
CA LYS A 193 15.16 -2.53 26.67
C LYS A 193 15.65 -3.61 25.70
N ASN A 194 15.60 -3.34 24.40
CA ASN A 194 16.00 -4.30 23.38
C ASN A 194 16.92 -3.62 22.36
N HIS A 195 18.22 -3.68 22.61
CA HIS A 195 19.24 -3.12 21.70
C HIS A 195 19.26 -3.76 20.29
N ARG A 196 18.53 -4.87 20.09
CA ARG A 196 18.34 -5.52 18.79
C ARG A 196 17.01 -5.10 18.10
N ALA A 197 16.15 -4.35 18.80
CA ALA A 197 14.92 -3.85 18.18
C ALA A 197 15.24 -2.85 17.06
N PRO A 198 14.48 -2.86 15.95
CA PRO A 198 14.62 -1.88 14.90
C PRO A 198 14.50 -0.44 15.45
N GLY A 199 15.34 0.43 14.96
CA GLY A 199 15.35 1.84 15.33
C GLY A 199 16.24 2.62 14.39
N PRO A 200 16.41 3.93 14.57
CA PRO A 200 17.19 4.78 13.67
C PRO A 200 18.61 4.28 13.40
N ALA A 201 19.26 3.71 14.40
CA ALA A 201 20.64 3.20 14.28
C ALA A 201 20.76 1.94 13.43
N SER A 202 19.69 1.17 13.25
CA SER A 202 19.64 -0.05 12.40
C SER A 202 18.96 0.17 11.06
N ALA A 203 18.31 1.31 10.85
CA ALA A 203 17.65 1.62 9.61
C ALA A 203 18.68 1.89 8.50
N THR A 204 18.47 1.25 7.37
CA THR A 204 19.33 1.43 6.20
C THR A 204 18.74 2.45 5.24
N VAL A 205 19.61 3.31 4.72
CA VAL A 205 19.25 4.35 3.75
C VAL A 205 19.76 4.00 2.36
N PHE A 206 19.28 4.74 1.37
CA PHE A 206 19.71 4.62 -0.02
C PHE A 206 21.24 4.62 -0.14
N PRO A 207 21.85 3.73 -0.95
CA PRO A 207 21.23 2.82 -1.92
C PRO A 207 20.80 1.46 -1.33
N ARG A 208 20.97 1.24 -0.03
CA ARG A 208 20.63 -0.02 0.64
C ARG A 208 19.32 0.04 1.42
N SER A 209 18.40 0.91 1.01
CA SER A 209 17.07 1.01 1.61
C SER A 209 16.38 -0.34 1.71
N THR A 210 15.71 -0.60 2.80
CA THR A 210 14.98 -1.86 3.01
C THR A 210 13.64 -1.90 2.28
N VAL A 211 13.04 -0.74 2.02
CA VAL A 211 11.82 -0.56 1.22
C VAL A 211 12.18 0.24 -0.02
N ASP A 212 11.77 -0.21 -1.21
CA ASP A 212 12.05 0.47 -2.48
C ASP A 212 10.90 1.36 -2.94
N LEU A 213 9.66 0.99 -2.61
CA LEU A 213 8.44 1.66 -3.06
C LEU A 213 7.42 1.73 -1.94
N CYS A 214 6.76 2.88 -1.81
CA CYS A 214 5.58 3.04 -0.96
C CYS A 214 4.49 3.84 -1.70
N THR A 215 3.21 3.48 -1.47
CA THR A 215 2.08 4.20 -2.10
C THR A 215 1.11 4.78 -1.09
N PRO A 216 1.54 5.72 -0.22
CA PRO A 216 0.68 6.34 0.78
C PRO A 216 -0.36 7.27 0.16
N ASN A 217 -1.49 7.46 0.83
CA ASN A 217 -2.27 8.68 0.65
C ASN A 217 -1.62 9.83 1.46
N GLN A 218 -2.15 11.05 1.33
CA GLN A 218 -1.58 12.22 2.01
C GLN A 218 -1.56 12.10 3.55
N PHE A 219 -2.54 11.43 4.16
CA PHE A 219 -2.63 11.24 5.62
C PHE A 219 -1.65 10.17 6.10
N GLU A 220 -1.48 9.12 5.33
CA GLU A 220 -0.50 8.06 5.58
C GLU A 220 0.92 8.59 5.43
N LEU A 221 1.20 9.40 4.39
CA LEU A 221 2.48 10.06 4.19
C LEU A 221 2.85 10.93 5.39
N LEU A 222 1.91 11.79 5.83
CA LEU A 222 2.10 12.64 7.00
C LEU A 222 2.40 11.80 8.25
N ALA A 223 1.62 10.73 8.49
CA ALA A 223 1.82 9.87 9.66
C ALA A 223 3.17 9.14 9.66
N MET A 224 3.65 8.70 8.48
CA MET A 224 5.00 8.13 8.32
C MET A 224 6.09 9.17 8.59
N TYR A 225 5.94 10.37 8.04
CA TYR A 225 6.88 11.47 8.25
C TYR A 225 6.97 11.87 9.73
N GLU A 226 5.82 12.02 10.39
CA GLU A 226 5.77 12.33 11.82
C GLU A 226 6.39 11.24 12.69
N ALA A 227 6.12 9.96 12.39
CA ALA A 227 6.74 8.84 13.09
C ALA A 227 8.26 8.83 12.90
N ALA A 228 8.74 8.99 11.67
CA ALA A 228 10.16 9.06 11.37
C ALA A 228 10.84 10.22 12.12
N LYS A 229 10.21 11.39 12.16
CA LYS A 229 10.69 12.56 12.90
C LYS A 229 10.69 12.31 14.42
N GLN A 230 9.55 11.88 14.96
CA GLN A 230 9.38 11.66 16.40
C GLN A 230 10.35 10.62 16.96
N HIS A 231 10.67 9.60 16.17
CA HIS A 231 11.50 8.49 16.59
C HIS A 231 12.98 8.64 16.20
N GLY A 232 13.40 9.84 15.73
CA GLY A 232 14.80 10.18 15.48
C GLY A 232 15.38 9.61 14.17
N TYR A 233 14.56 9.10 13.25
CA TYR A 233 15.06 8.65 11.94
C TYR A 233 15.56 9.82 11.10
N LEU A 234 14.94 11.00 11.21
CA LEU A 234 15.34 12.20 10.48
C LEU A 234 16.47 12.98 11.16
N ASP A 235 17.11 12.39 12.18
CA ASP A 235 18.25 12.97 12.89
C ASP A 235 19.51 12.07 12.80
N SER A 236 19.44 10.97 12.04
CA SER A 236 20.58 10.05 11.88
C SER A 236 21.60 10.60 10.89
N SER A 237 22.89 10.39 11.16
CA SER A 237 23.99 10.82 10.26
C SER A 237 23.84 10.22 8.85
N ALA A 238 23.42 8.97 8.74
CA ALA A 238 23.21 8.31 7.47
C ALA A 238 22.07 8.95 6.66
N TRP A 239 21.00 9.39 7.33
CA TRP A 239 19.91 10.12 6.69
C TRP A 239 20.38 11.48 6.17
N PHE A 240 21.13 12.24 6.99
CA PHE A 240 21.69 13.54 6.58
C PHE A 240 22.62 13.41 5.37
N GLU A 241 23.48 12.39 5.34
CA GLU A 241 24.39 12.15 4.21
C GLU A 241 23.65 12.04 2.88
N VAL A 242 22.55 11.30 2.86
CA VAL A 242 21.71 11.12 1.66
C VAL A 242 20.90 12.39 1.37
N LEU A 243 20.27 13.01 2.38
CA LEU A 243 19.44 14.20 2.19
C LEU A 243 20.24 15.37 1.65
N ASP A 244 21.43 15.62 2.20
CA ASP A 244 22.33 16.70 1.76
C ASP A 244 22.77 16.50 0.32
N SER A 245 22.92 15.23 -0.10
CA SER A 245 23.30 14.90 -1.48
C SER A 245 22.22 15.22 -2.50
N PHE A 246 20.95 15.36 -2.09
CA PHE A 246 19.86 15.72 -3.00
C PHE A 246 20.02 17.10 -3.64
N GLY A 247 20.80 18.00 -3.03
CA GLY A 247 21.04 19.33 -3.59
C GLY A 247 19.78 20.20 -3.63
N ILE A 248 18.86 20.02 -2.70
CA ILE A 248 17.66 20.83 -2.58
C ILE A 248 18.03 22.17 -1.90
N LEU A 249 18.09 23.22 -2.72
CA LEU A 249 18.51 24.54 -2.29
C LEU A 249 17.32 25.43 -1.87
N ARG A 250 17.65 26.66 -1.38
CA ARG A 250 16.64 27.72 -1.19
C ARG A 250 15.92 27.98 -2.50
N GLY A 251 14.57 28.13 -2.47
CA GLY A 251 13.75 28.26 -3.68
C GLY A 251 13.14 26.95 -4.18
N ALA A 252 13.34 25.84 -3.48
CA ALA A 252 12.72 24.56 -3.83
C ALA A 252 11.18 24.61 -3.86
N ARG A 253 10.55 25.53 -3.06
CA ARG A 253 9.10 25.70 -3.06
C ARG A 253 8.56 26.08 -4.44
N GLU A 254 9.22 27.02 -5.14
CA GLU A 254 8.81 27.41 -6.50
C GLU A 254 8.88 26.21 -7.46
N ARG A 255 9.90 25.35 -7.28
CA ARG A 255 10.05 24.15 -8.08
C ARG A 255 8.95 23.13 -7.78
N PHE A 256 8.61 22.93 -6.51
CA PHE A 256 7.50 22.05 -6.11
C PHE A 256 6.16 22.57 -6.63
N VAL A 257 5.90 23.88 -6.53
CA VAL A 257 4.67 24.49 -7.06
C VAL A 257 4.58 24.30 -8.58
N ALA A 258 5.67 24.48 -9.31
CA ALA A 258 5.69 24.30 -10.76
C ALA A 258 5.43 22.86 -11.20
N ILE A 259 5.81 21.86 -10.39
CA ILE A 259 5.65 20.43 -10.69
C ILE A 259 4.31 19.90 -10.18
N ALA A 260 3.93 20.25 -8.94
CA ALA A 260 2.77 19.64 -8.26
C ALA A 260 1.54 20.58 -8.21
N SER A 261 1.63 21.70 -7.63
CA SER A 261 0.73 22.87 -7.50
C SER A 261 0.99 23.58 -6.18
N ALA A 262 0.41 24.77 -5.99
CA ALA A 262 0.50 25.50 -4.71
C ALA A 262 -0.16 24.71 -3.58
N ASP A 263 -1.39 24.23 -3.77
CA ASP A 263 -2.16 23.52 -2.74
C ASP A 263 -1.45 22.26 -2.24
N ILE A 264 -0.92 21.43 -3.15
CA ILE A 264 -0.17 20.21 -2.80
C ILE A 264 1.13 20.57 -2.07
N THR A 265 1.80 21.65 -2.49
CA THR A 265 3.05 22.11 -1.88
C THR A 265 2.80 22.67 -0.49
N ASP A 266 1.77 23.50 -0.32
CA ASP A 266 1.43 24.14 0.97
C ASP A 266 0.87 23.15 1.98
N ALA A 267 0.28 22.03 1.53
CA ALA A 267 -0.04 20.87 2.36
C ALA A 267 1.22 20.10 2.85
N GLY A 268 2.43 20.49 2.41
CA GLY A 268 3.70 19.91 2.83
C GLY A 268 4.05 18.55 2.18
N ILE A 269 3.23 18.07 1.24
CA ILE A 269 3.38 16.72 0.65
C ILE A 269 4.76 16.53 -0.01
N PRO A 270 5.28 17.46 -0.86
CA PRO A 270 6.61 17.30 -1.45
C PRO A 270 7.73 17.22 -0.41
N VAL A 271 7.65 18.05 0.63
CA VAL A 271 8.67 18.09 1.70
C VAL A 271 8.66 16.82 2.52
N GLN A 272 7.47 16.32 2.90
CA GLN A 272 7.32 15.05 3.62
C GLN A 272 7.88 13.89 2.82
N ALA A 273 7.54 13.80 1.53
CA ALA A 273 8.03 12.76 0.64
C ALA A 273 9.56 12.80 0.51
N VAL A 274 10.14 13.99 0.24
CA VAL A 274 11.61 14.16 0.11
C VAL A 274 12.35 13.74 1.37
N ASN A 275 11.84 14.07 2.56
CA ASN A 275 12.47 13.67 3.83
C ASN A 275 12.44 12.15 4.06
N LEU A 276 11.49 11.44 3.48
CA LEU A 276 11.40 9.98 3.58
C LEU A 276 12.18 9.25 2.48
N LEU A 277 12.58 9.91 1.39
CA LEU A 277 13.32 9.30 0.28
C LEU A 277 14.61 8.58 0.70
N PRO A 278 15.39 9.03 1.70
CA PRO A 278 16.54 8.27 2.14
C PRO A 278 16.21 6.84 2.57
N TYR A 279 15.03 6.62 3.15
CA TYR A 279 14.55 5.30 3.60
C TYR A 279 13.71 4.57 2.55
N ILE A 280 12.99 5.33 1.70
CA ILE A 280 12.04 4.80 0.69
C ILE A 280 12.32 5.55 -0.61
N PRO A 281 13.25 5.09 -1.45
CA PRO A 281 13.72 5.84 -2.63
C PRO A 281 12.66 6.12 -3.68
N THR A 282 11.47 5.49 -3.60
CA THR A 282 10.35 5.79 -4.47
C THR A 282 9.05 5.87 -3.67
N ILE A 283 8.38 7.02 -3.71
CA ILE A 283 7.09 7.26 -3.05
C ILE A 283 6.10 7.76 -4.09
N ILE A 284 4.92 7.13 -4.17
CA ILE A 284 3.80 7.61 -4.96
C ILE A 284 2.68 8.02 -4.01
N THR A 285 2.53 9.32 -3.78
CA THR A 285 1.47 9.83 -2.92
C THR A 285 0.16 9.89 -3.67
N LYS A 286 -0.83 9.11 -3.23
CA LYS A 286 -2.20 9.09 -3.77
C LYS A 286 -2.95 10.35 -3.29
N LEU A 287 -3.47 11.15 -4.22
CA LEU A 287 -4.07 12.46 -3.95
C LEU A 287 -5.59 12.51 -4.29
N GLY A 288 -6.21 11.33 -4.40
CA GLY A 288 -7.63 11.23 -4.76
C GLY A 288 -7.93 11.86 -6.12
N ALA A 289 -8.86 12.83 -6.17
CA ALA A 289 -9.23 13.52 -7.39
C ALA A 289 -8.10 14.35 -8.03
N ASN A 290 -7.01 14.60 -7.31
CA ASN A 290 -5.82 15.29 -7.82
C ASN A 290 -4.78 14.33 -8.45
N GLY A 291 -5.07 13.03 -8.48
CA GLY A 291 -4.20 12.03 -9.09
C GLY A 291 -3.13 11.46 -8.15
N ALA A 292 -1.89 11.38 -8.61
CA ALA A 292 -0.79 10.78 -7.86
C ALA A 292 0.53 11.55 -8.06
N LEU A 293 1.27 11.81 -6.99
CA LEU A 293 2.57 12.46 -7.02
C LEU A 293 3.69 11.42 -6.84
N LEU A 294 4.43 11.15 -7.89
CA LEU A 294 5.66 10.36 -7.85
C LEU A 294 6.80 11.24 -7.36
N THR A 295 7.48 10.81 -6.32
CA THR A 295 8.73 11.40 -5.81
C THR A 295 9.77 10.29 -5.69
N ALA A 296 10.94 10.46 -6.30
CA ALA A 296 11.95 9.41 -6.35
C ALA A 296 13.38 9.96 -6.26
N VAL A 297 14.27 9.18 -5.66
CA VAL A 297 15.71 9.38 -5.80
C VAL A 297 16.11 8.99 -7.22
N LEU A 298 16.89 9.82 -7.87
CA LEU A 298 17.60 9.47 -9.10
C LEU A 298 18.98 8.91 -8.74
N GLU A 299 19.33 7.77 -9.28
CA GLU A 299 20.69 7.26 -9.20
C GLU A 299 21.64 8.17 -9.98
N ARG A 300 22.96 8.07 -9.70
CA ARG A 300 23.97 8.93 -10.32
C ARG A 300 23.94 8.88 -11.85
N ASP A 301 23.70 7.71 -12.43
CA ASP A 301 23.67 7.48 -13.86
C ASP A 301 22.24 7.30 -14.41
N ASP A 302 21.22 7.71 -13.66
CA ASP A 302 19.83 7.61 -14.07
C ASP A 302 19.60 8.33 -15.41
N PRO A 303 19.05 7.65 -16.42
CA PRO A 303 18.86 8.24 -17.75
C PRO A 303 17.96 9.47 -17.74
N ARG A 304 17.01 9.58 -16.79
CA ARG A 304 16.12 10.73 -16.62
C ARG A 304 16.87 12.04 -16.33
N LEU A 305 18.10 11.96 -15.80
CA LEU A 305 18.94 13.15 -15.61
C LEU A 305 19.39 13.81 -16.91
N ARG A 306 19.43 13.04 -18.01
CA ARG A 306 19.95 13.50 -19.33
C ARG A 306 18.83 13.63 -20.37
N ASP A 307 17.65 13.06 -20.09
CA ASP A 307 16.53 13.07 -21.02
C ASP A 307 15.78 14.41 -20.95
N PRO A 308 15.69 15.17 -22.08
CA PRO A 308 14.95 16.44 -22.14
C PRO A 308 13.47 16.32 -21.74
N GLU A 309 12.83 15.18 -22.02
CA GLU A 309 11.41 14.96 -21.64
C GLU A 309 11.22 14.92 -20.13
N HIS A 310 12.22 14.47 -19.40
CA HIS A 310 12.22 14.38 -17.95
C HIS A 310 12.76 15.62 -17.23
N ALA A 311 13.45 16.53 -17.96
CA ALA A 311 14.16 17.69 -17.36
C ALA A 311 13.27 18.56 -16.48
N ARG A 312 12.01 18.76 -16.87
CA ARG A 312 11.03 19.56 -16.10
C ARG A 312 10.61 18.93 -14.78
N TYR A 313 10.84 17.64 -14.60
CA TYR A 313 10.49 16.87 -13.40
C TYR A 313 11.69 16.61 -12.48
N VAL A 314 12.90 16.95 -12.91
CA VAL A 314 14.10 16.90 -12.06
C VAL A 314 14.06 18.08 -11.10
N VAL A 315 13.77 17.81 -9.82
CA VAL A 315 13.68 18.83 -8.75
C VAL A 315 15.05 19.41 -8.47
N SER A 316 16.04 18.54 -8.34
CA SER A 316 17.41 18.89 -7.98
C SER A 316 18.39 17.87 -8.52
N ARG A 317 19.67 18.26 -8.53
CA ARG A 317 20.80 17.40 -8.89
C ARG A 317 21.76 17.30 -7.72
N CYS A 318 22.44 16.17 -7.59
CA CYS A 318 23.44 16.00 -6.56
C CYS A 318 24.54 17.07 -6.64
N VAL A 319 24.89 17.65 -5.49
CA VAL A 319 25.86 18.76 -5.39
C VAL A 319 27.17 18.36 -4.74
N ASN A 320 27.26 17.24 -4.01
CA ASN A 320 28.42 16.83 -3.21
C ASN A 320 29.13 15.58 -3.75
N ASN A 321 28.88 15.22 -5.02
CA ASN A 321 29.46 14.03 -5.64
C ASN A 321 29.20 12.70 -4.90
N HIS A 322 28.05 12.56 -4.25
CA HIS A 322 27.66 11.32 -3.60
C HIS A 322 27.73 10.15 -4.61
N PRO A 323 28.30 8.98 -4.23
CA PRO A 323 28.61 7.90 -5.18
C PRO A 323 27.36 7.30 -5.86
N HIS A 324 26.21 7.36 -5.22
CA HIS A 324 24.98 6.73 -5.69
C HIS A 324 23.84 7.72 -6.05
N VAL A 325 23.83 8.91 -5.44
CA VAL A 325 22.74 9.88 -5.66
C VAL A 325 23.04 10.77 -6.87
N GLY A 326 22.09 10.87 -7.79
CA GLY A 326 22.11 11.79 -8.92
C GLY A 326 21.20 13.02 -8.71
N GLY A 327 20.18 12.89 -7.87
CA GLY A 327 19.24 13.97 -7.57
C GLY A 327 17.87 13.49 -7.14
N VAL A 328 16.87 14.37 -7.23
CA VAL A 328 15.47 14.07 -6.92
C VAL A 328 14.59 14.32 -8.14
N TYR A 329 13.71 13.36 -8.41
CA TYR A 329 12.67 13.41 -9.42
C TYR A 329 11.31 13.57 -8.76
N MET A 330 10.44 14.41 -9.34
CA MET A 330 9.06 14.56 -8.91
C MET A 330 8.18 14.78 -10.12
N ARG A 331 7.04 14.06 -10.19
CA ARG A 331 6.08 14.23 -11.27
C ARG A 331 4.67 14.02 -10.76
N LEU A 332 3.82 15.02 -10.99
CA LEU A 332 2.38 14.87 -10.78
C LEU A 332 1.77 14.18 -12.01
N PHE A 333 1.05 13.11 -11.75
CA PHE A 333 0.16 12.44 -12.68
C PHE A 333 -1.26 12.87 -12.33
N PRO A 334 -1.90 13.72 -13.14
CA PRO A 334 -3.30 14.09 -12.90
C PRO A 334 -4.19 12.86 -12.84
N ALA A 335 -5.34 12.97 -12.18
CA ALA A 335 -6.32 11.90 -12.24
C ALA A 335 -6.70 11.61 -13.70
N VAL A 336 -6.69 10.33 -14.09
CA VAL A 336 -6.97 9.90 -15.47
C VAL A 336 -8.36 10.27 -15.93
N GLU A 337 -9.30 10.42 -14.97
CA GLU A 337 -10.63 10.99 -15.20
C GLU A 337 -11.23 11.52 -13.89
N ARG A 338 -12.24 12.39 -14.01
CA ARG A 338 -13.04 12.84 -12.88
C ARG A 338 -14.24 11.92 -12.71
N VAL A 339 -14.23 11.10 -11.65
CA VAL A 339 -15.31 10.17 -11.35
C VAL A 339 -16.40 10.87 -10.55
N THR A 340 -17.65 10.79 -11.03
CA THR A 340 -18.84 11.33 -10.37
C THR A 340 -19.79 10.23 -9.88
N ASP A 341 -19.63 9.02 -10.40
CA ASP A 341 -20.43 7.83 -10.17
C ASP A 341 -19.71 6.85 -9.20
N VAL A 342 -19.31 7.36 -8.04
CA VAL A 342 -18.62 6.57 -7.01
C VAL A 342 -19.57 5.55 -6.39
N VAL A 343 -19.21 4.26 -6.46
CA VAL A 343 -19.94 3.15 -5.87
C VAL A 343 -19.34 2.73 -4.53
N SER A 344 -18.01 2.60 -4.47
CA SER A 344 -17.28 2.23 -3.26
C SER A 344 -15.88 2.83 -3.27
N VAL A 345 -15.40 3.24 -2.10
CA VAL A 345 -14.01 3.71 -1.91
C VAL A 345 -13.09 2.59 -1.39
N ASN A 346 -13.62 1.40 -1.13
CA ASN A 346 -12.86 0.28 -0.60
C ASN A 346 -11.96 -0.34 -1.68
N GLY A 347 -10.73 -0.65 -1.32
CA GLY A 347 -9.79 -1.38 -2.17
C GLY A 347 -9.20 -0.61 -3.36
N ILE A 348 -9.54 0.68 -3.55
CA ILE A 348 -8.99 1.49 -4.66
C ILE A 348 -7.49 1.68 -4.55
N GLY A 349 -6.97 1.92 -3.32
CA GLY A 349 -5.54 2.01 -3.06
C GLY A 349 -4.82 0.69 -3.27
N ASP A 350 -5.45 -0.40 -2.84
CA ASP A 350 -4.93 -1.76 -2.99
C ASP A 350 -4.87 -2.17 -4.48
N THR A 351 -5.91 -1.82 -5.24
CA THR A 351 -5.95 -2.05 -6.69
C THR A 351 -4.84 -1.28 -7.40
N PHE A 352 -4.64 0.00 -7.04
CA PHE A 352 -3.54 0.81 -7.57
C PHE A 352 -2.20 0.13 -7.32
N MET A 353 -1.89 -0.24 -6.07
CA MET A 353 -0.64 -0.90 -5.69
C MET A 353 -0.47 -2.23 -6.43
N GLY A 354 -1.51 -3.06 -6.45
CA GLY A 354 -1.46 -4.40 -7.07
C GLY A 354 -1.11 -4.34 -8.56
N VAL A 355 -1.79 -3.47 -9.32
CA VAL A 355 -1.54 -3.30 -10.77
C VAL A 355 -0.17 -2.68 -11.02
N LEU A 356 0.22 -1.66 -10.25
CA LEU A 356 1.51 -1.00 -10.36
C LEU A 356 2.66 -2.01 -10.18
N VAL A 357 2.65 -2.75 -9.05
CA VAL A 357 3.74 -3.70 -8.75
C VAL A 357 3.74 -4.89 -9.69
N ALA A 358 2.59 -5.33 -10.17
CA ALA A 358 2.52 -6.36 -11.22
C ALA A 358 3.24 -5.91 -12.50
N GLY A 359 3.00 -4.67 -12.95
CA GLY A 359 3.69 -4.09 -14.10
C GLY A 359 5.20 -3.93 -13.89
N LEU A 360 5.62 -3.48 -12.69
CA LEU A 360 7.05 -3.40 -12.32
C LEU A 360 7.71 -4.78 -12.30
N ALA A 361 7.01 -5.81 -11.81
CA ALA A 361 7.50 -7.19 -11.81
C ALA A 361 7.73 -7.75 -13.24
N MET A 362 6.98 -7.24 -14.22
CA MET A 362 7.16 -7.54 -15.64
C MET A 362 8.28 -6.71 -16.31
N GLY A 363 8.84 -5.72 -15.61
CA GLY A 363 9.93 -4.86 -16.09
C GLY A 363 9.48 -3.51 -16.65
N GLY A 364 8.23 -3.12 -16.41
CA GLY A 364 7.70 -1.81 -16.81
C GLY A 364 8.31 -0.66 -16.03
N LYS A 365 8.40 0.52 -16.68
CA LYS A 365 8.84 1.77 -16.03
C LYS A 365 7.69 2.39 -15.25
N ILE A 366 8.01 2.88 -14.05
CA ILE A 366 7.02 3.41 -13.11
C ILE A 366 6.23 4.58 -13.72
N GLU A 367 6.88 5.45 -14.47
CA GLU A 367 6.27 6.64 -15.10
C GLU A 367 5.21 6.29 -16.15
N ARG A 368 5.24 5.08 -16.69
CA ARG A 368 4.26 4.59 -17.66
C ARG A 368 3.16 3.76 -17.00
N LEU A 369 3.43 3.21 -15.81
CA LEU A 369 2.51 2.33 -15.09
C LEU A 369 1.54 3.08 -14.18
N VAL A 370 1.88 4.29 -13.71
CA VAL A 370 1.04 5.08 -12.80
C VAL A 370 -0.35 5.32 -13.39
N ASP A 371 -0.46 5.71 -14.66
CA ASP A 371 -1.76 5.97 -15.30
C ASP A 371 -2.58 4.69 -15.47
N VAL A 372 -1.94 3.54 -15.76
CA VAL A 372 -2.63 2.25 -15.81
C VAL A 372 -3.16 1.86 -14.43
N ALA A 373 -2.35 2.06 -13.39
CA ALA A 373 -2.75 1.81 -12.01
C ALA A 373 -3.90 2.74 -11.56
N GLN A 374 -3.90 4.02 -11.98
CA GLN A 374 -5.02 4.93 -11.74
C GLN A 374 -6.30 4.45 -12.44
N ARG A 375 -6.24 4.00 -13.70
CA ARG A 375 -7.42 3.44 -14.40
C ARG A 375 -7.97 2.21 -13.67
N ALA A 376 -7.10 1.32 -13.20
CA ALA A 376 -7.53 0.17 -12.41
C ALA A 376 -8.24 0.59 -11.11
N ALA A 377 -7.71 1.61 -10.43
CA ALA A 377 -8.34 2.19 -9.24
C ALA A 377 -9.73 2.79 -9.56
N VAL A 378 -9.88 3.46 -10.70
CA VAL A 378 -11.18 4.00 -11.17
C VAL A 378 -12.19 2.88 -11.44
N LEU A 379 -11.79 1.78 -12.08
CA LEU A 379 -12.67 0.63 -12.28
C LEU A 379 -13.17 0.07 -10.94
N THR A 380 -12.30 0.01 -9.93
CA THR A 380 -12.68 -0.41 -8.58
C THR A 380 -13.58 0.60 -7.89
N LEU A 381 -13.35 1.90 -8.07
CA LEU A 381 -14.20 2.96 -7.51
C LEU A 381 -15.67 2.87 -7.99
N ARG A 382 -15.90 2.35 -9.19
CA ARG A 382 -17.22 2.09 -9.80
C ARG A 382 -17.79 0.70 -9.48
N SER A 383 -17.09 -0.10 -8.72
CA SER A 383 -17.50 -1.46 -8.37
C SER A 383 -17.99 -1.55 -6.92
N LYS A 384 -18.88 -2.52 -6.65
CA LYS A 384 -19.22 -2.93 -5.29
C LYS A 384 -18.16 -3.84 -4.67
N GLU A 385 -17.31 -4.44 -5.50
CA GLU A 385 -16.22 -5.31 -5.06
C GLU A 385 -15.01 -4.47 -4.64
N SER A 386 -14.23 -4.97 -3.69
CA SER A 386 -12.96 -4.36 -3.25
C SER A 386 -11.90 -4.31 -4.35
N VAL A 387 -12.03 -5.14 -5.38
CA VAL A 387 -11.29 -5.09 -6.64
C VAL A 387 -12.28 -5.40 -7.76
N SER A 388 -12.37 -4.54 -8.79
CA SER A 388 -13.29 -4.74 -9.91
C SER A 388 -12.85 -5.87 -10.84
N GLU A 389 -13.77 -6.76 -11.24
CA GLU A 389 -13.50 -7.78 -12.28
C GLU A 389 -13.01 -7.16 -13.61
N GLU A 390 -13.43 -5.94 -13.92
CA GLU A 390 -13.02 -5.23 -15.13
C GLU A 390 -11.52 -4.91 -15.19
N VAL A 391 -10.81 -4.96 -14.05
CA VAL A 391 -9.34 -4.82 -13.99
C VAL A 391 -8.64 -5.85 -14.87
N ARG A 392 -9.24 -7.02 -15.11
CA ARG A 392 -8.72 -8.03 -16.06
C ARG A 392 -8.54 -7.48 -17.47
N GLY A 393 -9.38 -6.52 -17.88
CA GLY A 393 -9.29 -5.87 -19.18
C GLY A 393 -7.99 -5.05 -19.38
N LEU A 394 -7.30 -4.69 -18.31
CA LEU A 394 -6.04 -3.96 -18.38
C LEU A 394 -4.80 -4.87 -18.55
N LYS A 395 -4.95 -6.19 -18.54
CA LYS A 395 -3.84 -7.14 -18.60
C LYS A 395 -2.92 -6.92 -19.81
N GLU A 396 -3.49 -6.82 -21.00
CA GLU A 396 -2.70 -6.62 -22.23
C GLU A 396 -2.03 -5.25 -22.26
N GLU A 397 -2.67 -4.24 -21.69
CA GLU A 397 -2.07 -2.91 -21.58
C GLU A 397 -0.87 -2.91 -20.62
N VAL A 398 -1.00 -3.51 -19.43
CA VAL A 398 0.12 -3.65 -18.48
C VAL A 398 1.28 -4.39 -19.13
N ARG A 399 1.00 -5.47 -19.89
CA ARG A 399 2.03 -6.23 -20.60
C ARG A 399 2.73 -5.39 -21.66
N ARG A 400 1.96 -4.69 -22.50
CA ARG A 400 2.49 -3.82 -23.55
C ARG A 400 3.39 -2.72 -22.96
N VAL A 401 2.93 -2.03 -21.91
CA VAL A 401 3.72 -0.99 -21.22
C VAL A 401 5.02 -1.55 -20.66
N ALA A 402 5.00 -2.79 -20.13
CA ALA A 402 6.20 -3.44 -19.63
C ALA A 402 7.18 -3.83 -20.76
N GLU A 403 6.68 -4.29 -21.90
CA GLU A 403 7.50 -4.63 -23.08
C GLU A 403 8.15 -3.41 -23.73
N GLU A 404 7.41 -2.31 -23.89
CA GLU A 404 7.91 -1.03 -24.43
C GLU A 404 8.92 -0.33 -23.50
N SER A 405 9.05 -0.80 -22.27
CA SER A 405 9.96 -0.23 -21.26
C SER A 405 11.34 -0.90 -21.25
N ARG A 406 11.47 -2.05 -21.94
CA ARG A 406 12.74 -2.79 -22.07
C ARG A 406 13.63 -2.22 -23.16
#